data_d24b550a35306bc200405fc18ab5d3b5
#
_entry.id   d24b550a35306bc200405fc18ab5d3b5
#
_cell.length_a   1.000
_cell.length_b   1.000
_cell.length_c   1.000
_cell.angle_alpha   90.00
_cell.angle_beta   90.00
_cell.angle_gamma   90.00
#
_symmetry.space_group_name_H-M   'P 1'
#
loop_
_entity.id
_entity.type
_entity.pdbx_description
1 polymer ?
#
loop_
_entity_poly.entity_id
_entity_poly.type
_entity_poly.pdbx_seq_one_letter_code
_entity_poly.pdbx_strand_id
1 'polypeptide(L)'
;MRLTPRSTADDITPLPPERRRSLELAPLQALYREARRNGCFLQKRFTSARFVAFQLGEDTFNRAKLLNIGYKEALKEAEYDCFIFSDVDLIPMDDRNLYHCYDQPRHFAIAMDKFGFRLPYAGYFGGVSGLSKKQFLKINGFPNEYWGWGGEDDDIYNRITLNGMKVSRPDVLIGRYRMIKHERDKHNEPNPQRFNKIQNTKNTMKKDGISSLTYRVVQVKKYPLYTNISVEIGKPPPRPIRG
;
A
#
# COMPACT_ATOMS: atom_id res chain seq x y z
N MET A 1 46.82 21.51 18.43
CA MET A 1 45.97 20.34 18.67
C MET A 1 44.76 20.80 19.48
N ARG A 2 43.63 21.10 18.85
CA ARG A 2 42.39 21.55 19.52
C ARG A 2 41.31 20.51 19.26
N LEU A 3 40.86 19.91 20.34
CA LEU A 3 39.76 18.97 20.36
C LEU A 3 38.43 19.73 20.30
N THR A 4 37.57 19.38 19.35
CA THR A 4 36.19 19.86 19.27
C THR A 4 35.32 19.09 20.28
N PRO A 5 34.35 19.73 20.95
CA PRO A 5 33.49 19.04 21.91
C PRO A 5 32.47 18.17 21.20
N ARG A 6 32.25 16.99 21.76
CA ARG A 6 31.13 16.10 21.42
C ARG A 6 29.80 16.76 21.77
N SER A 7 28.91 16.85 20.83
CA SER A 7 27.49 17.17 21.06
C SER A 7 26.86 15.98 21.79
N THR A 8 26.45 16.19 23.01
CA THR A 8 25.66 15.26 23.83
C THR A 8 24.23 15.21 23.29
N ALA A 9 23.79 14.00 22.95
CA ALA A 9 22.45 13.69 22.48
C ALA A 9 21.50 13.50 23.68
N ASP A 10 21.35 14.53 24.53
CA ASP A 10 20.42 14.47 25.67
C ASP A 10 19.80 15.84 25.89
N ASP A 11 18.74 16.15 25.14
CA ASP A 11 17.71 17.13 25.53
C ASP A 11 16.47 17.05 24.61
N ILE A 12 15.89 15.86 24.48
CA ILE A 12 14.54 15.73 23.96
C ILE A 12 13.65 15.29 25.14
N THR A 13 13.13 16.27 25.88
CA THR A 13 12.08 16.03 26.88
C THR A 13 10.89 15.37 26.19
N PRO A 14 10.48 14.16 26.62
CA PRO A 14 9.32 13.48 26.01
C PRO A 14 8.05 14.30 26.26
N LEU A 15 7.27 14.56 25.21
CA LEU A 15 5.97 15.19 25.33
C LEU A 15 5.05 14.33 26.21
N PRO A 16 4.19 14.95 27.06
CA PRO A 16 3.23 14.25 27.91
C PRO A 16 2.36 13.29 27.12
N PRO A 17 1.97 12.12 27.67
CA PRO A 17 1.20 11.09 26.96
C PRO A 17 -0.09 11.56 26.30
N GLU A 18 -0.78 12.54 26.90
CA GLU A 18 -2.03 13.09 26.38
C GLU A 18 -1.85 13.95 25.11
N ARG A 19 -0.75 14.67 24.99
CA ARG A 19 -0.43 15.43 23.76
C ARG A 19 0.00 14.53 22.61
N ARG A 20 0.62 13.38 22.89
CA ARG A 20 0.97 12.39 21.86
C ARG A 20 -0.28 11.81 21.19
N ARG A 21 -1.31 11.46 21.99
CA ARG A 21 -2.57 10.89 21.46
C ARG A 21 -3.35 11.87 20.58
N SER A 22 -3.36 13.16 20.89
CA SER A 22 -4.09 14.17 20.11
C SER A 22 -3.38 14.56 18.80
N LEU A 23 -2.04 14.48 18.73
CA LEU A 23 -1.27 14.77 17.53
C LEU A 23 -1.25 13.63 16.51
N GLU A 24 -1.35 12.36 16.96
CA GLU A 24 -1.32 11.19 16.08
C GLU A 24 -2.70 10.80 15.51
N LEU A 25 -3.78 11.00 16.26
CA LEU A 25 -5.11 10.55 15.87
C LEU A 25 -5.86 11.54 14.97
N ALA A 26 -5.69 12.83 15.15
CA ALA A 26 -6.43 13.83 14.37
C ALA A 26 -6.03 13.84 12.88
N PRO A 27 -4.75 13.77 12.49
CA PRO A 27 -4.35 13.65 11.10
C PRO A 27 -4.76 12.31 10.46
N LEU A 28 -4.68 11.20 11.22
CA LEU A 28 -5.09 9.88 10.74
C LEU A 28 -6.61 9.79 10.56
N GLN A 29 -7.40 10.38 11.46
CA GLN A 29 -8.85 10.44 11.33
C GLN A 29 -9.31 11.33 10.17
N ALA A 30 -8.62 12.45 9.92
CA ALA A 30 -8.89 13.30 8.77
C ALA A 30 -8.55 12.57 7.46
N LEU A 31 -7.38 11.94 7.38
CA LEU A 31 -6.96 11.07 6.29
C LEU A 31 -7.96 9.92 6.06
N TYR A 32 -8.43 9.29 7.14
CA TYR A 32 -9.42 8.23 7.07
C TYR A 32 -10.77 8.70 6.53
N ARG A 33 -11.27 9.86 6.97
CA ARG A 33 -12.54 10.43 6.44
C ARG A 33 -12.44 10.79 4.96
N GLU A 34 -11.29 11.29 4.53
CA GLU A 34 -11.03 11.66 3.14
C GLU A 34 -10.70 10.44 2.27
N ALA A 35 -9.98 9.45 2.82
CA ALA A 35 -9.61 8.19 2.15
C ALA A 35 -10.74 7.15 2.09
N ARG A 36 -11.82 7.29 2.85
CA ARG A 36 -13.03 6.44 2.78
C ARG A 36 -13.63 6.31 1.39
N ARG A 37 -13.21 7.19 0.48
CA ARG A 37 -13.67 7.22 -0.92
C ARG A 37 -12.62 6.69 -1.90
N ASN A 38 -11.79 5.68 -1.52
CA ASN A 38 -10.85 5.00 -2.42
C ASN A 38 -9.38 5.46 -2.36
N GLY A 39 -8.65 5.25 -1.26
CA GLY A 39 -7.25 5.66 -1.15
C GLY A 39 -6.23 4.54 -0.88
N CYS A 40 -5.03 4.67 -1.45
CA CYS A 40 -3.88 3.81 -1.21
C CYS A 40 -2.60 4.63 -0.93
N PHE A 41 -1.72 4.16 -0.04
CA PHE A 41 -0.53 4.87 0.42
C PHE A 41 0.80 4.35 -0.11
N LEU A 42 1.77 5.27 -0.25
CA LEU A 42 3.19 5.01 -0.53
C LEU A 42 4.11 5.83 0.40
N GLN A 43 5.17 5.25 0.97
CA GLN A 43 6.08 5.90 1.93
C GLN A 43 7.57 5.77 1.57
N LYS A 44 8.37 6.84 1.81
CA LYS A 44 9.81 6.95 1.55
C LYS A 44 10.70 6.77 2.81
N ARG A 45 11.99 6.43 2.61
CA ARG A 45 12.95 5.98 3.62
C ARG A 45 13.55 7.06 4.54
N PHE A 46 13.75 8.33 4.12
CA PHE A 46 14.44 9.37 4.92
C PHE A 46 13.73 10.71 5.01
N THR A 47 12.88 11.02 4.10
CA THR A 47 11.85 12.04 4.20
C THR A 47 10.56 11.35 3.78
N SER A 48 9.74 10.95 4.75
CA SER A 48 8.52 10.19 4.47
C SER A 48 7.55 11.03 3.63
N ALA A 49 7.63 10.92 2.32
CA ALA A 49 6.59 11.43 1.45
C ALA A 49 5.46 10.39 1.42
N ARG A 50 4.25 10.82 1.71
CA ARG A 50 3.05 9.98 1.66
C ARG A 50 2.21 10.42 0.47
N PHE A 51 1.85 9.48 -0.37
CA PHE A 51 0.99 9.70 -1.52
C PHE A 51 -0.30 8.92 -1.31
N VAL A 52 -1.43 9.58 -1.51
CA VAL A 52 -2.76 8.96 -1.43
C VAL A 52 -3.40 9.11 -2.80
N ALA A 53 -3.60 8.00 -3.49
CA ALA A 53 -4.27 7.98 -4.79
C ALA A 53 -5.77 7.74 -4.61
N PHE A 54 -6.58 8.65 -5.15
CA PHE A 54 -8.05 8.60 -5.10
C PHE A 54 -8.62 8.34 -6.48
N GLN A 55 -9.43 7.30 -6.59
CA GLN A 55 -10.21 7.05 -7.78
C GLN A 55 -11.38 8.02 -7.84
N LEU A 56 -11.51 8.74 -8.95
CA LEU A 56 -12.68 9.56 -9.25
C LEU A 56 -13.73 8.76 -10.03
N GLY A 57 -14.99 9.16 -9.88
CA GLY A 57 -16.15 8.53 -10.53
C GLY A 57 -16.80 7.46 -9.64
N GLU A 58 -17.91 6.91 -10.17
CA GLU A 58 -18.74 5.92 -9.48
C GLU A 58 -18.54 4.49 -10.03
N ASP A 59 -17.47 4.27 -10.80
CA ASP A 59 -17.13 2.97 -11.34
C ASP A 59 -16.52 2.04 -10.30
N THR A 60 -16.49 0.74 -10.60
CA THR A 60 -15.91 -0.28 -9.73
C THR A 60 -14.49 0.07 -9.29
N PHE A 61 -14.21 -0.09 -8.01
CA PHE A 61 -12.93 0.23 -7.40
C PHE A 61 -11.78 -0.68 -7.88
N ASN A 62 -10.58 -0.11 -8.05
CA ASN A 62 -9.39 -0.87 -8.43
C ASN A 62 -8.18 -0.48 -7.59
N ARG A 63 -8.03 -1.14 -6.45
CA ARG A 63 -6.93 -0.93 -5.49
C ARG A 63 -5.56 -1.10 -6.13
N ALA A 64 -5.35 -2.17 -6.86
CA ALA A 64 -4.08 -2.52 -7.48
C ALA A 64 -3.60 -1.44 -8.47
N LYS A 65 -4.51 -0.94 -9.30
CA LYS A 65 -4.23 0.14 -10.26
C LYS A 65 -3.86 1.44 -9.54
N LEU A 66 -4.54 1.76 -8.44
CA LEU A 66 -4.22 2.95 -7.63
C LEU A 66 -2.84 2.84 -6.96
N LEU A 67 -2.42 1.65 -6.50
CA LEU A 67 -1.07 1.43 -5.96
C LEU A 67 0.01 1.65 -7.03
N ASN A 68 -0.21 1.16 -8.26
CA ASN A 68 0.67 1.42 -9.40
C ASN A 68 0.76 2.92 -9.75
N ILE A 69 -0.36 3.63 -9.71
CA ILE A 69 -0.43 5.07 -9.96
C ILE A 69 0.35 5.83 -8.90
N GLY A 70 0.14 5.52 -7.63
CA GLY A 70 0.89 6.12 -6.53
C GLY A 70 2.40 5.94 -6.69
N TYR A 71 2.85 4.75 -7.12
CA TYR A 71 4.26 4.51 -7.47
C TYR A 71 4.74 5.42 -8.61
N LYS A 72 4.00 5.52 -9.70
CA LYS A 72 4.37 6.35 -10.86
C LYS A 72 4.41 7.84 -10.51
N GLU A 73 3.42 8.34 -9.80
CA GLU A 73 3.34 9.75 -9.43
C GLU A 73 4.40 10.13 -8.40
N ALA A 74 4.70 9.25 -7.45
CA ALA A 74 5.79 9.47 -6.49
C ALA A 74 7.13 9.68 -7.21
N LEU A 75 7.44 8.88 -8.23
CA LEU A 75 8.68 8.98 -9.00
C LEU A 75 8.80 10.25 -9.85
N LYS A 76 7.72 10.98 -10.08
CA LYS A 76 7.77 12.30 -10.72
C LYS A 76 8.26 13.39 -9.75
N GLU A 77 8.09 13.19 -8.44
CA GLU A 77 8.49 14.16 -7.44
C GLU A 77 9.93 13.99 -6.96
N ALA A 78 10.39 12.74 -6.84
CA ALA A 78 11.77 12.45 -6.42
C ALA A 78 12.17 11.00 -6.73
N GLU A 79 13.47 10.73 -6.67
CA GLU A 79 13.99 9.37 -6.73
C GLU A 79 13.71 8.63 -5.42
N TYR A 80 13.02 7.51 -5.53
CA TYR A 80 12.72 6.60 -4.43
C TYR A 80 13.21 5.21 -4.76
N ASP A 81 13.86 4.57 -3.82
CA ASP A 81 14.37 3.19 -3.94
C ASP A 81 13.51 2.17 -3.18
N CYS A 82 12.63 2.64 -2.29
CA CYS A 82 11.78 1.82 -1.44
C CYS A 82 10.34 2.33 -1.40
N PHE A 83 9.38 1.43 -1.54
CA PHE A 83 7.95 1.73 -1.57
C PHE A 83 7.21 0.87 -0.56
N ILE A 84 6.44 1.50 0.31
CA ILE A 84 5.53 0.84 1.24
C ILE A 84 4.11 1.07 0.76
N PHE A 85 3.44 0.02 0.37
CA PHE A 85 2.05 0.00 -0.06
C PHE A 85 1.17 -0.33 1.14
N SER A 86 0.25 0.54 1.50
CA SER A 86 -0.55 0.40 2.71
C SER A 86 -2.01 0.71 2.46
N ASP A 87 -2.89 -0.13 3.00
CA ASP A 87 -4.29 0.24 3.16
C ASP A 87 -4.40 1.36 4.18
N VAL A 88 -5.34 2.29 3.97
CA VAL A 88 -5.46 3.51 4.79
C VAL A 88 -6.08 3.28 6.16
N ASP A 89 -6.73 2.14 6.33
CA ASP A 89 -7.47 1.74 7.53
C ASP A 89 -6.66 0.85 8.49
N LEU A 90 -5.37 0.62 8.21
CA LEU A 90 -4.48 -0.21 9.02
C LEU A 90 -3.53 0.62 9.87
N ILE A 91 -3.56 0.40 11.18
CA ILE A 91 -2.70 1.06 12.16
C ILE A 91 -1.71 0.04 12.72
N PRO A 92 -0.38 0.24 12.58
CA PRO A 92 0.62 -0.62 13.22
C PRO A 92 0.51 -0.51 14.74
N MET A 93 0.68 -1.64 15.44
CA MET A 93 0.58 -1.70 16.90
C MET A 93 1.95 -1.77 17.57
N ASP A 94 3.04 -1.88 16.81
CA ASP A 94 4.39 -1.99 17.33
C ASP A 94 5.36 -1.15 16.48
N ASP A 95 6.04 -0.18 17.09
CA ASP A 95 6.95 0.77 16.43
C ASP A 95 8.24 0.09 15.93
N ARG A 96 8.55 -1.14 16.37
CA ARG A 96 9.66 -1.93 15.85
C ARG A 96 9.41 -2.47 14.45
N ASN A 97 8.18 -2.41 13.95
CA ASN A 97 7.84 -2.78 12.58
C ASN A 97 8.21 -1.66 11.60
N LEU A 98 9.50 -1.44 11.45
CA LEU A 98 10.08 -0.32 10.70
C LEU A 98 9.76 -0.41 9.21
N TYR A 99 9.22 0.68 8.64
CA TYR A 99 8.89 0.80 7.23
C TYR A 99 10.13 1.11 6.39
N HIS A 100 10.84 0.06 6.01
CA HIS A 100 11.95 0.11 5.06
C HIS A 100 11.94 -1.12 4.14
N CYS A 101 12.67 -1.10 3.04
CA CYS A 101 12.80 -2.24 2.16
C CYS A 101 13.92 -3.18 2.62
N TYR A 102 13.71 -4.44 2.35
CA TYR A 102 14.59 -5.56 2.68
C TYR A 102 15.10 -6.22 1.38
N ASP A 103 16.05 -7.15 1.50
CA ASP A 103 16.57 -7.92 0.37
C ASP A 103 15.48 -8.72 -0.35
N GLN A 104 14.41 -9.08 0.36
CA GLN A 104 13.21 -9.69 -0.18
C GLN A 104 11.99 -8.79 0.05
N PRO A 105 10.95 -8.87 -0.80
CA PRO A 105 9.69 -8.20 -0.54
C PRO A 105 9.18 -8.47 0.88
N ARG A 106 8.72 -7.43 1.55
CA ARG A 106 8.31 -7.49 2.96
C ARG A 106 6.79 -7.40 3.12
N HIS A 107 6.19 -8.35 3.83
CA HIS A 107 4.82 -8.25 4.31
C HIS A 107 4.84 -7.76 5.76
N PHE A 108 4.33 -6.58 6.02
CA PHE A 108 4.34 -5.95 7.35
C PHE A 108 3.12 -6.31 8.18
N ALA A 109 1.92 -6.30 7.59
CA ALA A 109 0.64 -6.51 8.29
C ALA A 109 0.26 -8.00 8.35
N ILE A 110 1.11 -8.81 8.98
CA ILE A 110 0.92 -10.27 9.04
C ILE A 110 -0.11 -10.73 10.05
N ALA A 111 -0.46 -9.88 11.03
CA ALA A 111 -1.28 -10.22 12.18
C ALA A 111 -2.32 -9.12 12.45
N MET A 112 -3.38 -9.06 11.63
CA MET A 112 -4.46 -8.09 11.80
C MET A 112 -5.49 -8.58 12.81
N ASP A 113 -6.05 -7.64 13.60
CA ASP A 113 -7.08 -7.92 14.60
C ASP A 113 -8.32 -8.61 14.02
N LYS A 114 -8.75 -8.22 12.82
CA LYS A 114 -9.86 -8.86 12.10
C LYS A 114 -9.67 -10.35 11.82
N PHE A 115 -8.43 -10.85 11.82
CA PHE A 115 -8.07 -12.26 11.66
C PHE A 115 -7.61 -12.91 12.96
N GLY A 116 -7.88 -12.29 14.13
CA GLY A 116 -7.44 -12.78 15.43
C GLY A 116 -5.93 -12.76 15.62
N PHE A 117 -5.25 -11.76 15.05
CA PHE A 117 -3.80 -11.56 15.11
C PHE A 117 -2.97 -12.74 14.57
N ARG A 118 -3.42 -13.35 13.51
CA ARG A 118 -2.72 -14.44 12.82
C ARG A 118 -2.75 -14.22 11.31
N LEU A 119 -1.77 -14.83 10.64
CA LEU A 119 -1.73 -14.84 9.18
C LEU A 119 -2.87 -15.72 8.65
N PRO A 120 -3.75 -15.21 7.77
CA PRO A 120 -4.90 -15.97 7.28
C PRO A 120 -4.49 -17.23 6.51
N TYR A 121 -3.47 -17.13 5.67
CA TYR A 121 -2.86 -18.22 4.88
C TYR A 121 -1.45 -17.83 4.42
N ALA A 122 -0.63 -18.81 4.07
CA ALA A 122 0.81 -18.62 3.77
C ALA A 122 1.10 -17.62 2.63
N GLY A 123 0.24 -17.60 1.59
CA GLY A 123 0.38 -16.69 0.43
C GLY A 123 -0.16 -15.29 0.66
N TYR A 124 -0.76 -14.98 1.82
CA TYR A 124 -1.35 -13.67 2.07
C TYR A 124 -0.29 -12.56 2.03
N PHE A 125 -0.53 -11.53 1.22
CA PHE A 125 0.37 -10.37 1.05
C PHE A 125 -0.39 -9.02 1.09
N GLY A 126 -1.61 -9.02 1.60
CA GLY A 126 -2.49 -7.87 1.69
C GLY A 126 -2.18 -6.93 2.86
N GLY A 127 -2.88 -5.82 2.90
CA GLY A 127 -2.80 -4.81 3.95
C GLY A 127 -1.60 -3.88 3.78
N VAL A 128 -0.44 -4.23 4.36
CA VAL A 128 0.78 -3.41 4.29
C VAL A 128 1.95 -4.25 3.79
N SER A 129 2.55 -3.83 2.69
CA SER A 129 3.68 -4.51 2.05
C SER A 129 4.75 -3.53 1.58
N GLY A 130 5.99 -3.98 1.50
CA GLY A 130 7.13 -3.19 1.06
C GLY A 130 7.95 -3.88 -0.01
N LEU A 131 8.28 -3.12 -1.06
CA LEU A 131 9.13 -3.56 -2.16
C LEU A 131 10.13 -2.46 -2.52
N SER A 132 11.38 -2.85 -2.79
CA SER A 132 12.31 -1.93 -3.43
C SER A 132 11.88 -1.62 -4.86
N LYS A 133 12.33 -0.48 -5.42
CA LYS A 133 12.11 -0.11 -6.83
C LYS A 133 12.47 -1.27 -7.76
N LYS A 134 13.62 -1.92 -7.51
CA LYS A 134 14.11 -3.06 -8.29
C LYS A 134 13.16 -4.27 -8.20
N GLN A 135 12.71 -4.62 -7.00
CA GLN A 135 11.77 -5.73 -6.79
C GLN A 135 10.43 -5.46 -7.48
N PHE A 136 9.89 -4.24 -7.30
CA PHE A 136 8.61 -3.83 -7.86
C PHE A 136 8.60 -3.84 -9.40
N LEU A 137 9.65 -3.31 -10.01
CA LEU A 137 9.81 -3.36 -11.48
C LEU A 137 10.00 -4.78 -12.01
N LYS A 138 10.73 -5.65 -11.27
CA LYS A 138 10.96 -7.04 -11.66
C LYS A 138 9.66 -7.83 -11.80
N ILE A 139 8.66 -7.52 -10.98
CA ILE A 139 7.34 -8.17 -11.02
C ILE A 139 6.31 -7.43 -11.88
N ASN A 140 6.71 -6.35 -12.56
CA ASN A 140 5.83 -5.46 -13.32
C ASN A 140 4.73 -4.80 -12.45
N GLY A 141 4.99 -4.56 -11.16
CA GLY A 141 4.06 -3.96 -10.22
C GLY A 141 2.83 -4.81 -9.91
N PHE A 142 1.76 -4.16 -9.46
CA PHE A 142 0.46 -4.79 -9.20
C PHE A 142 -0.31 -5.04 -10.51
N PRO A 143 -1.23 -6.04 -10.53
CA PRO A 143 -2.10 -6.28 -11.69
C PRO A 143 -3.16 -5.19 -11.84
N ASN A 144 -3.33 -4.62 -13.03
CA ASN A 144 -4.31 -3.55 -13.29
C ASN A 144 -5.75 -4.07 -13.49
N GLU A 145 -5.91 -5.36 -13.78
CA GLU A 145 -7.20 -5.94 -14.21
C GLU A 145 -8.06 -6.47 -13.04
N TYR A 146 -7.72 -6.15 -11.79
CA TYR A 146 -8.50 -6.53 -10.62
C TYR A 146 -9.48 -5.43 -10.23
N TRP A 147 -10.67 -5.48 -10.78
CA TRP A 147 -11.77 -4.57 -10.49
C TRP A 147 -12.69 -5.16 -9.42
N GLY A 148 -12.95 -4.40 -8.35
CA GLY A 148 -13.64 -4.88 -7.15
C GLY A 148 -12.70 -5.59 -6.18
N TRP A 149 -13.24 -6.12 -5.12
CA TRP A 149 -12.51 -6.65 -3.98
C TRP A 149 -11.92 -8.04 -4.23
N GLY A 150 -10.63 -8.18 -3.97
CA GLY A 150 -9.92 -9.44 -3.73
C GLY A 150 -9.18 -10.02 -4.93
N GLY A 151 -8.08 -10.67 -4.63
CA GLY A 151 -7.22 -11.44 -5.53
C GLY A 151 -5.98 -10.71 -6.03
N GLU A 152 -5.92 -9.38 -5.94
CA GLU A 152 -4.77 -8.59 -6.38
C GLU A 152 -3.53 -8.82 -5.49
N ASP A 153 -3.74 -9.08 -4.21
CA ASP A 153 -2.70 -9.40 -3.23
C ASP A 153 -2.19 -10.84 -3.36
N ASP A 154 -3.04 -11.79 -3.75
CA ASP A 154 -2.64 -13.14 -4.13
C ASP A 154 -1.87 -13.14 -5.46
N ASP A 155 -2.30 -12.36 -6.43
CA ASP A 155 -1.60 -12.23 -7.72
C ASP A 155 -0.19 -11.66 -7.53
N ILE A 156 -0.02 -10.59 -6.72
CA ILE A 156 1.30 -10.04 -6.46
C ILE A 156 2.21 -11.02 -5.70
N TYR A 157 1.67 -11.83 -4.79
CA TYR A 157 2.40 -12.92 -4.16
C TYR A 157 2.90 -13.92 -5.21
N ASN A 158 2.05 -14.32 -6.14
CA ASN A 158 2.42 -15.20 -7.24
C ASN A 158 3.50 -14.56 -8.13
N ARG A 159 3.40 -13.28 -8.46
CA ARG A 159 4.44 -12.55 -9.22
C ARG A 159 5.79 -12.58 -8.50
N ILE A 160 5.80 -12.37 -7.18
CA ILE A 160 7.01 -12.42 -6.36
C ILE A 160 7.66 -13.80 -6.47
N THR A 161 6.90 -14.86 -6.25
CA THR A 161 7.41 -16.25 -6.25
C THR A 161 7.83 -16.71 -7.64
N LEU A 162 7.07 -16.39 -8.68
CA LEU A 162 7.40 -16.69 -10.08
C LEU A 162 8.69 -15.99 -10.56
N ASN A 163 9.07 -14.87 -9.93
CA ASN A 163 10.34 -14.19 -10.20
C ASN A 163 11.49 -14.62 -9.27
N GLY A 164 11.35 -15.73 -8.56
CA GLY A 164 12.38 -16.32 -7.70
C GLY A 164 12.65 -15.56 -6.41
N MET A 165 11.71 -14.69 -5.99
CA MET A 165 11.80 -13.97 -4.73
C MET A 165 10.95 -14.67 -3.66
N LYS A 166 11.27 -14.39 -2.38
CA LYS A 166 10.54 -14.90 -1.21
C LYS A 166 9.94 -13.71 -0.44
N VAL A 167 8.78 -13.93 0.17
CA VAL A 167 8.18 -12.92 1.06
C VAL A 167 8.82 -13.03 2.45
N SER A 168 9.45 -11.95 2.91
CA SER A 168 9.93 -11.83 4.28
C SER A 168 8.83 -11.26 5.18
N ARG A 169 8.84 -11.62 6.47
CA ARG A 169 7.84 -11.21 7.45
C ARG A 169 8.48 -10.88 8.78
N PRO A 170 7.93 -9.94 9.59
CA PRO A 170 8.36 -9.74 10.98
C PRO A 170 7.89 -10.90 11.86
N ASP A 171 8.32 -10.90 13.11
CA ASP A 171 7.68 -11.69 14.17
C ASP A 171 6.19 -11.32 14.28
N VAL A 172 5.35 -12.30 14.68
CA VAL A 172 3.90 -12.12 14.75
C VAL A 172 3.48 -11.02 15.72
N LEU A 173 4.22 -10.82 16.81
CA LEU A 173 3.93 -9.76 17.80
C LEU A 173 4.26 -8.37 17.22
N ILE A 174 5.35 -8.27 16.45
CA ILE A 174 5.78 -7.04 15.80
C ILE A 174 4.86 -6.70 14.61
N GLY A 175 4.44 -7.71 13.86
CA GLY A 175 3.58 -7.55 12.67
C GLY A 175 2.10 -7.36 12.95
N ARG A 176 1.72 -6.91 14.15
CA ARG A 176 0.32 -6.66 14.54
C ARG A 176 -0.19 -5.34 14.00
N TYR A 177 -1.40 -5.38 13.47
CA TYR A 177 -2.14 -4.21 13.01
C TYR A 177 -3.56 -4.23 13.52
N ARG A 178 -4.09 -3.04 13.83
CA ARG A 178 -5.50 -2.81 14.09
C ARG A 178 -6.14 -2.25 12.85
N MET A 179 -7.27 -2.82 12.43
CA MET A 179 -8.09 -2.29 11.36
C MET A 179 -9.11 -1.30 11.89
N ILE A 180 -9.20 -0.12 11.29
CA ILE A 180 -10.26 0.84 11.58
C ILE A 180 -11.56 0.26 10.99
N LYS A 181 -12.55 -0.01 11.85
CA LYS A 181 -13.85 -0.54 11.43
C LYS A 181 -14.59 0.47 10.56
N HIS A 182 -15.04 0.02 9.41
CA HIS A 182 -15.88 0.80 8.49
C HIS A 182 -16.89 -0.13 7.83
N GLU A 183 -17.95 0.45 7.28
CA GLU A 183 -18.86 -0.27 6.40
C GLU A 183 -18.16 -0.61 5.08
N ARG A 184 -18.69 -1.60 4.36
CA ARG A 184 -18.17 -1.94 3.03
C ARG A 184 -18.32 -0.76 2.09
N ASP A 185 -17.25 -0.43 1.38
CA ASP A 185 -17.27 0.63 0.39
C ASP A 185 -18.21 0.28 -0.77
N LYS A 186 -18.98 1.26 -1.23
CA LYS A 186 -19.76 1.16 -2.45
C LYS A 186 -18.82 0.89 -3.64
N HIS A 187 -19.30 0.13 -4.62
CA HIS A 187 -18.54 -0.19 -5.84
C HIS A 187 -17.28 -1.04 -5.60
N ASN A 188 -17.17 -1.69 -4.44
CA ASN A 188 -16.09 -2.60 -4.09
C ASN A 188 -16.62 -4.01 -3.78
N GLU A 189 -17.53 -4.51 -4.60
CA GLU A 189 -18.08 -5.87 -4.52
C GLU A 189 -16.98 -6.90 -4.82
N PRO A 190 -17.13 -8.15 -4.32
CA PRO A 190 -16.15 -9.20 -4.60
C PRO A 190 -15.96 -9.40 -6.11
N ASN A 191 -14.69 -9.43 -6.55
CA ASN A 191 -14.36 -9.73 -7.93
C ASN A 191 -14.68 -11.18 -8.28
N PRO A 192 -15.66 -11.45 -9.14
CA PRO A 192 -16.08 -12.83 -9.46
C PRO A 192 -15.03 -13.60 -10.26
N GLN A 193 -14.11 -12.90 -10.92
CA GLN A 193 -13.06 -13.50 -11.76
C GLN A 193 -11.73 -13.70 -11.01
N ARG A 194 -11.65 -13.35 -9.72
CA ARG A 194 -10.38 -13.32 -8.99
C ARG A 194 -9.61 -14.64 -9.05
N PHE A 195 -10.28 -15.77 -8.88
CA PHE A 195 -9.62 -17.08 -8.89
C PHE A 195 -9.01 -17.43 -10.25
N ASN A 196 -9.75 -17.19 -11.34
CA ASN A 196 -9.24 -17.41 -12.71
C ASN A 196 -8.04 -16.51 -13.01
N LYS A 197 -8.08 -15.24 -12.56
CA LYS A 197 -6.98 -14.31 -12.75
C LYS A 197 -5.74 -14.74 -11.97
N ILE A 198 -5.88 -15.14 -10.70
CA ILE A 198 -4.79 -15.65 -9.86
C ILE A 198 -4.11 -16.87 -10.51
N GLN A 199 -4.89 -17.81 -11.04
CA GLN A 199 -4.36 -18.99 -11.73
C GLN A 199 -3.57 -18.63 -13.00
N ASN A 200 -3.91 -17.52 -13.64
CA ASN A 200 -3.29 -17.06 -14.87
C ASN A 200 -2.15 -16.05 -14.65
N THR A 201 -1.74 -15.73 -13.42
CA THR A 201 -0.69 -14.75 -13.12
C THR A 201 0.57 -14.94 -13.97
N LYS A 202 1.05 -16.19 -14.16
CA LYS A 202 2.24 -16.52 -14.96
C LYS A 202 2.14 -16.00 -16.40
N ASN A 203 0.96 -16.07 -17.00
CA ASN A 203 0.72 -15.69 -18.39
C ASN A 203 0.45 -14.20 -18.56
N THR A 204 -0.09 -13.55 -17.52
CA THR A 204 -0.55 -12.16 -17.58
C THR A 204 0.46 -11.16 -17.04
N MET A 205 1.30 -11.52 -16.06
CA MET A 205 2.15 -10.58 -15.31
C MET A 205 3.10 -9.75 -16.17
N LYS A 206 3.55 -10.24 -17.32
CA LYS A 206 4.43 -9.48 -18.22
C LYS A 206 3.69 -8.42 -19.02
N LYS A 207 2.37 -8.60 -19.22
CA LYS A 207 1.52 -7.74 -20.06
C LYS A 207 0.62 -6.81 -19.22
N ASP A 208 0.31 -7.20 -17.98
CA ASP A 208 -0.55 -6.46 -17.05
C ASP A 208 0.24 -5.99 -15.85
N GLY A 209 0.29 -4.68 -15.61
CA GLY A 209 1.03 -4.03 -14.53
C GLY A 209 1.53 -2.64 -14.88
N ILE A 210 2.70 -2.26 -14.38
CA ILE A 210 3.30 -0.93 -14.64
C ILE A 210 3.49 -0.65 -16.14
N SER A 211 3.79 -1.67 -16.93
CA SER A 211 4.00 -1.55 -18.37
C SER A 211 2.73 -1.23 -19.17
N SER A 212 1.56 -1.60 -18.66
CA SER A 212 0.25 -1.40 -19.29
C SER A 212 -0.63 -0.38 -18.56
N LEU A 213 -0.07 0.32 -17.57
CA LEU A 213 -0.82 1.24 -16.72
C LEU A 213 -1.28 2.47 -17.49
N THR A 214 -2.59 2.66 -17.54
CA THR A 214 -3.23 3.84 -18.14
C THR A 214 -4.11 4.56 -17.11
N TYR A 215 -3.99 5.88 -17.01
CA TYR A 215 -4.76 6.72 -16.12
C TYR A 215 -4.63 8.19 -16.51
N ARG A 216 -5.50 9.03 -15.97
CA ARG A 216 -5.42 10.49 -16.09
C ARG A 216 -5.40 11.12 -14.72
N VAL A 217 -4.36 11.91 -14.42
CA VAL A 217 -4.34 12.74 -13.20
C VAL A 217 -5.25 13.93 -13.42
N VAL A 218 -6.20 14.11 -12.50
CA VAL A 218 -7.13 15.25 -12.52
C VAL A 218 -6.66 16.33 -11.57
N GLN A 219 -6.17 15.96 -10.40
CA GLN A 219 -5.69 16.90 -9.40
C GLN A 219 -4.56 16.30 -8.57
N VAL A 220 -3.55 17.14 -8.26
CA VAL A 220 -2.53 16.87 -7.24
C VAL A 220 -2.62 17.97 -6.20
N LYS A 221 -2.85 17.62 -4.95
CA LYS A 221 -2.92 18.57 -3.84
C LYS A 221 -1.98 18.16 -2.72
N LYS A 222 -1.04 19.04 -2.40
CA LYS A 222 -0.06 18.82 -1.33
C LYS A 222 -0.59 19.33 -0.01
N TYR A 223 -0.55 18.46 1.00
CA TYR A 223 -0.85 18.77 2.39
C TYR A 223 0.41 18.58 3.23
N PRO A 224 0.49 19.13 4.46
CA PRO A 224 1.67 19.01 5.30
C PRO A 224 2.15 17.58 5.55
N LEU A 225 1.23 16.61 5.56
CA LEU A 225 1.53 15.21 5.90
C LEU A 225 1.43 14.23 4.71
N TYR A 226 0.85 14.63 3.59
CA TYR A 226 0.65 13.77 2.43
C TYR A 226 0.36 14.56 1.15
N THR A 227 0.54 13.92 0.01
CA THR A 227 0.09 14.41 -1.30
C THR A 227 -1.13 13.60 -1.74
N ASN A 228 -2.24 14.28 -1.98
CA ASN A 228 -3.43 13.68 -2.57
C ASN A 228 -3.33 13.73 -4.09
N ILE A 229 -3.61 12.61 -4.74
CA ILE A 229 -3.60 12.48 -6.20
C ILE A 229 -4.96 11.94 -6.62
N SER A 230 -5.80 12.79 -7.18
CA SER A 230 -7.11 12.40 -7.72
C SER A 230 -6.98 11.98 -9.17
N VAL A 231 -7.43 10.78 -9.50
CA VAL A 231 -7.20 10.16 -10.80
C VAL A 231 -8.46 9.52 -11.38
N GLU A 232 -8.56 9.56 -12.69
CA GLU A 232 -9.45 8.70 -13.49
C GLU A 232 -8.66 7.49 -13.98
N ILE A 233 -9.18 6.31 -13.75
CA ILE A 233 -8.50 5.04 -14.03
C ILE A 233 -9.16 4.21 -15.13
N GLY A 234 -10.18 4.76 -15.79
CA GLY A 234 -11.01 4.05 -16.77
C GLY A 234 -12.07 3.18 -16.11
N LYS A 235 -12.64 2.28 -16.87
CA LYS A 235 -13.74 1.39 -16.47
C LYS A 235 -13.32 -0.07 -16.53
N PRO A 236 -13.98 -0.95 -15.75
CA PRO A 236 -13.79 -2.38 -15.90
C PRO A 236 -14.17 -2.82 -17.32
N PRO A 237 -13.50 -3.85 -17.88
CA PRO A 237 -13.88 -4.39 -19.17
C PRO A 237 -15.33 -4.92 -19.12
N PRO A 238 -16.06 -4.89 -20.25
CA PRO A 238 -17.39 -5.44 -20.31
C PRO A 238 -17.42 -6.89 -19.81
N ARG A 239 -18.41 -7.25 -19.03
CA ARG A 239 -18.57 -8.65 -18.62
C ARG A 239 -18.83 -9.50 -19.85
N PRO A 240 -18.18 -10.67 -20.00
CA PRO A 240 -18.53 -11.61 -21.05
C PRO A 240 -20.03 -11.92 -20.96
N ILE A 241 -20.74 -11.76 -22.06
CA ILE A 241 -22.14 -12.21 -22.14
C ILE A 241 -22.11 -13.73 -21.92
N ARG A 242 -22.76 -14.19 -20.87
CA ARG A 242 -22.97 -15.62 -20.69
C ARG A 242 -23.92 -16.07 -21.80
N GLY A 243 -23.38 -16.75 -22.82
CA GLY A 243 -24.15 -17.50 -23.76
C GLY A 243 -24.74 -18.72 -23.08
#